data_f2b9cac676b027f7f051eaef73e5e9cc
#
_entry.id   f2b9cac676b027f7f051eaef73e5e9cc
#
_cell.length_a   1.000
_cell.length_b   1.000
_cell.length_c   1.000
_cell.angle_alpha   90.00
_cell.angle_beta   90.00
_cell.angle_gamma   90.00
#
_symmetry.space_group_name_H-M   'P 1'
#
loop_
_entity.id
_entity.type
_entity.pdbx_description
1 polymer ?
#
loop_
_entity_poly.entity_id
_entity_poly.type
_entity_poly.pdbx_seq_one_letter_code
_entity_poly.pdbx_strand_id
1 'polypeptide(L)'
;MDFIFSLLDDMFFAAIPAVGFGLVFNTPIKALKYCAILGALGHVTRTLLLQIHIPIVFATFFATCVIGFIGVHLSHRYLAHPKAFTVAAIIPMIPGVYAYKAMIGMVQLHHFGFSEIRFENAISAFLNTTFILGAIVFGLALPGLLFYRRDLWCNISVGTGYLRPTFYYTSDDR
;
A
#
# COMPACT_ATOMS: atom_id res chain seq x y z
N MET A 1 -6.19 -8.01 -27.67
CA MET A 1 -5.19 -8.88 -27.03
C MET A 1 -4.16 -8.06 -26.27
N ASP A 2 -3.76 -6.91 -26.76
CA ASP A 2 -2.70 -6.05 -26.17
C ASP A 2 -2.99 -5.57 -24.74
N PHE A 3 -4.26 -5.41 -24.38
CA PHE A 3 -4.67 -5.03 -23.03
C PHE A 3 -4.33 -6.09 -21.97
N ILE A 4 -4.61 -7.37 -22.28
CA ILE A 4 -4.34 -8.47 -21.33
C ILE A 4 -2.84 -8.65 -21.16
N PHE A 5 -2.06 -8.50 -22.23
CA PHE A 5 -0.59 -8.55 -22.13
C PHE A 5 -0.05 -7.38 -21.29
N SER A 6 -0.53 -6.17 -21.50
CA SER A 6 -0.15 -5.01 -20.67
C SER A 6 -0.48 -5.23 -19.19
N LEU A 7 -1.63 -5.83 -18.89
CA LEU A 7 -2.02 -6.11 -17.51
C LEU A 7 -1.13 -7.18 -16.86
N LEU A 8 -0.75 -8.19 -17.61
CA LEU A 8 0.18 -9.23 -17.15
C LEU A 8 1.58 -8.68 -16.91
N ASP A 9 2.05 -7.81 -17.80
CA ASP A 9 3.33 -7.11 -17.63
C ASP A 9 3.31 -6.24 -16.36
N ASP A 10 2.25 -5.46 -16.16
CA ASP A 10 2.06 -4.64 -14.95
C ASP A 10 2.07 -5.49 -13.67
N MET A 11 1.42 -6.67 -13.69
CA MET A 11 1.44 -7.61 -12.58
C MET A 11 2.86 -8.09 -12.25
N PHE A 12 3.59 -8.49 -13.29
CA PHE A 12 4.93 -9.04 -13.14
C PHE A 12 5.90 -7.97 -12.62
N PHE A 13 5.88 -6.78 -13.21
CA PHE A 13 6.73 -5.67 -12.80
C PHE A 13 6.39 -5.12 -11.41
N ALA A 14 5.14 -5.22 -10.96
CA ALA A 14 4.76 -4.85 -9.60
C ALA A 14 5.13 -5.92 -8.56
N ALA A 15 5.13 -7.20 -8.93
CA ALA A 15 5.48 -8.30 -8.04
C ALA A 15 6.96 -8.27 -7.63
N ILE A 16 7.87 -7.93 -8.56
CA ILE A 16 9.32 -7.92 -8.33
C ILE A 16 9.71 -6.97 -7.18
N PRO A 17 9.38 -5.67 -7.22
CA PRO A 17 9.71 -4.77 -6.12
C PRO A 17 8.97 -5.13 -4.83
N ALA A 18 7.75 -5.64 -4.89
CA ALA A 18 7.03 -6.09 -3.70
C ALA A 18 7.78 -7.22 -2.97
N VAL A 19 8.37 -8.16 -3.70
CA VAL A 19 9.23 -9.20 -3.12
C VAL A 19 10.53 -8.61 -2.60
N GLY A 20 11.19 -7.75 -3.39
CA GLY A 20 12.44 -7.11 -3.00
C GLY A 20 12.32 -6.34 -1.68
N PHE A 21 11.27 -5.54 -1.53
CA PHE A 21 11.01 -4.83 -0.28
C PHE A 21 10.56 -5.77 0.85
N GLY A 22 9.84 -6.84 0.52
CA GLY A 22 9.52 -7.90 1.49
C GLY A 22 10.79 -8.49 2.13
N LEU A 23 11.84 -8.71 1.34
CA LEU A 23 13.16 -9.15 1.85
C LEU A 23 13.81 -8.08 2.73
N VAL A 24 13.79 -6.82 2.31
CA VAL A 24 14.35 -5.69 3.09
C VAL A 24 13.67 -5.57 4.46
N PHE A 25 12.36 -5.80 4.53
CA PHE A 25 11.60 -5.79 5.79
C PHE A 25 11.70 -7.09 6.60
N ASN A 26 12.62 -7.98 6.23
CA ASN A 26 12.84 -9.24 6.90
C ASN A 26 11.56 -10.10 7.01
N THR A 27 10.74 -10.07 5.97
CA THR A 27 9.53 -10.89 5.88
C THR A 27 9.91 -12.37 5.75
N PRO A 28 9.28 -13.29 6.51
CA PRO A 28 9.56 -14.72 6.39
C PRO A 28 9.47 -15.22 4.95
N ILE A 29 10.40 -16.07 4.52
CA ILE A 29 10.47 -16.58 3.13
C ILE A 29 9.15 -17.19 2.67
N LYS A 30 8.44 -17.89 3.56
CA LYS A 30 7.12 -18.47 3.29
C LYS A 30 6.05 -17.41 2.99
N ALA A 31 6.26 -16.20 3.45
CA ALA A 31 5.35 -15.07 3.31
C ALA A 31 5.66 -14.19 2.08
N LEU A 32 6.87 -14.27 1.50
CA LEU A 32 7.28 -13.48 0.34
C LEU A 32 6.36 -13.66 -0.87
N LYS A 33 5.90 -14.88 -1.12
CA LYS A 33 4.95 -15.15 -2.20
C LYS A 33 3.65 -14.35 -2.08
N TYR A 34 3.23 -14.07 -0.85
CA TYR A 34 2.03 -13.26 -0.60
C TYR A 34 2.29 -11.77 -0.82
N CYS A 35 3.51 -11.29 -0.55
CA CYS A 35 3.91 -9.92 -0.92
C CYS A 35 3.83 -9.73 -2.44
N ALA A 36 4.32 -10.70 -3.22
CA ALA A 36 4.23 -10.68 -4.67
C ALA A 36 2.78 -10.63 -5.17
N ILE A 37 1.95 -11.53 -4.66
CA ILE A 37 0.53 -11.63 -5.04
C ILE A 37 -0.22 -10.34 -4.67
N LEU A 38 -0.02 -9.82 -3.46
CA LEU A 38 -0.67 -8.59 -3.02
C LEU A 38 -0.23 -7.37 -3.83
N GLY A 39 1.08 -7.27 -4.13
CA GLY A 39 1.61 -6.21 -4.99
C GLY A 39 1.03 -6.24 -6.40
N ALA A 40 1.00 -7.42 -7.00
CA ALA A 40 0.40 -7.64 -8.31
C ALA A 40 -1.11 -7.30 -8.33
N LEU A 41 -1.88 -7.83 -7.36
CA LEU A 41 -3.33 -7.56 -7.26
C LEU A 41 -3.63 -6.08 -7.03
N GLY A 42 -2.88 -5.42 -6.17
CA GLY A 42 -3.05 -3.99 -5.92
C GLY A 42 -2.79 -3.16 -7.17
N HIS A 43 -1.72 -3.46 -7.90
CA HIS A 43 -1.39 -2.74 -9.14
C HIS A 43 -2.44 -2.95 -10.22
N VAL A 44 -2.86 -4.20 -10.44
CA VAL A 44 -3.95 -4.53 -11.38
C VAL A 44 -5.24 -3.83 -11.03
N THR A 45 -5.64 -3.84 -9.76
CA THR A 45 -6.86 -3.15 -9.31
C THR A 45 -6.78 -1.66 -9.63
N ARG A 46 -5.63 -1.03 -9.37
CA ARG A 46 -5.41 0.38 -9.70
C ARG A 46 -5.48 0.63 -11.20
N THR A 47 -4.80 -0.19 -12.02
CA THR A 47 -4.78 -0.04 -13.49
C THR A 47 -6.19 -0.21 -14.08
N LEU A 48 -6.97 -1.19 -13.60
CA LEU A 48 -8.35 -1.39 -14.03
C LEU A 48 -9.24 -0.18 -13.69
N LEU A 49 -9.11 0.39 -12.50
CA LEU A 49 -9.88 1.57 -12.10
C LEU A 49 -9.50 2.81 -12.91
N LEU A 50 -8.23 2.97 -13.26
CA LEU A 50 -7.77 4.06 -14.13
C LEU A 50 -8.36 3.95 -15.53
N GLN A 51 -8.57 2.75 -16.05
CA GLN A 51 -9.19 2.55 -17.36
C GLN A 51 -10.67 2.92 -17.39
N ILE A 52 -11.36 2.82 -16.27
CA ILE A 52 -12.75 3.27 -16.13
C ILE A 52 -12.81 4.80 -15.90
N HIS A 53 -11.69 5.50 -16.16
CA HIS A 53 -11.56 6.95 -15.97
C HIS A 53 -11.74 7.45 -14.52
N ILE A 54 -11.52 6.58 -13.53
CA ILE A 54 -11.52 6.99 -12.12
C ILE A 54 -10.22 7.76 -11.83
N PRO A 55 -10.28 8.93 -11.15
CA PRO A 55 -9.09 9.68 -10.78
C PRO A 55 -8.08 8.83 -9.99
N ILE A 56 -6.78 9.04 -10.24
CA ILE A 56 -5.68 8.23 -9.71
C ILE A 56 -5.70 8.12 -8.17
N VAL A 57 -6.16 9.16 -7.48
CA VAL A 57 -6.27 9.19 -6.01
C VAL A 57 -7.27 8.14 -5.52
N PHE A 58 -8.47 8.11 -6.11
CA PHE A 58 -9.52 7.14 -5.75
C PHE A 58 -9.13 5.72 -6.19
N ALA A 59 -8.57 5.57 -7.39
CA ALA A 59 -8.08 4.29 -7.87
C ALA A 59 -7.03 3.69 -6.91
N THR A 60 -6.10 4.52 -6.43
CA THR A 60 -5.09 4.10 -5.45
C THR A 60 -5.71 3.78 -4.09
N PHE A 61 -6.68 4.57 -3.63
CA PHE A 61 -7.40 4.30 -2.39
C PHE A 61 -8.10 2.93 -2.39
N PHE A 62 -8.88 2.63 -3.42
CA PHE A 62 -9.55 1.33 -3.53
C PHE A 62 -8.56 0.17 -3.66
N ALA A 63 -7.50 0.33 -4.44
CA ALA A 63 -6.47 -0.69 -4.57
C ALA A 63 -5.77 -0.99 -3.23
N THR A 64 -5.46 0.03 -2.45
CA THR A 64 -4.84 -0.14 -1.12
C THR A 64 -5.82 -0.70 -0.09
N CYS A 65 -7.12 -0.40 -0.18
CA CYS A 65 -8.15 -1.08 0.61
C CYS A 65 -8.15 -2.59 0.32
N VAL A 66 -8.14 -3.00 -0.94
CA VAL A 66 -8.10 -4.42 -1.33
C VAL A 66 -6.86 -5.11 -0.75
N ILE A 67 -5.66 -4.50 -0.91
CA ILE A 67 -4.43 -5.02 -0.30
C ILE A 67 -4.57 -5.15 1.22
N GLY A 68 -5.14 -4.14 1.87
CA GLY A 68 -5.32 -4.12 3.32
C GLY A 68 -6.26 -5.22 3.82
N PHE A 69 -7.41 -5.42 3.17
CA PHE A 69 -8.36 -6.49 3.52
C PHE A 69 -7.75 -7.88 3.36
N ILE A 70 -7.10 -8.14 2.23
CA ILE A 70 -6.44 -9.42 2.00
C ILE A 70 -5.26 -9.61 2.95
N GLY A 71 -4.48 -8.55 3.22
CA GLY A 71 -3.35 -8.59 4.14
C GLY A 71 -3.76 -8.92 5.57
N VAL A 72 -4.85 -8.34 6.07
CA VAL A 72 -5.41 -8.68 7.40
C VAL A 72 -5.88 -10.13 7.42
N HIS A 73 -6.58 -10.59 6.38
CA HIS A 73 -7.02 -11.98 6.30
C HIS A 73 -5.85 -12.99 6.29
N LEU A 74 -4.79 -12.69 5.53
CA LEU A 74 -3.58 -13.51 5.49
C LEU A 74 -2.85 -13.54 6.84
N SER A 75 -2.79 -12.41 7.53
CA SER A 75 -2.15 -12.30 8.84
C SER A 75 -2.74 -13.25 9.87
N HIS A 76 -4.08 -13.36 9.90
CA HIS A 76 -4.76 -14.30 10.78
C HIS A 76 -4.41 -15.77 10.48
N ARG A 77 -4.09 -16.07 9.23
CA ARG A 77 -3.81 -17.45 8.80
C ARG A 77 -2.35 -17.87 9.01
N TYR A 78 -1.42 -16.92 9.01
CA TYR A 78 0.03 -17.21 9.01
C TYR A 78 0.77 -16.68 10.24
N LEU A 79 0.06 -16.15 11.25
CA LEU A 79 0.62 -15.60 12.50
C LEU A 79 1.76 -14.57 12.28
N ALA A 80 1.77 -13.91 11.12
CA ALA A 80 2.73 -12.87 10.81
C ALA A 80 2.04 -11.50 10.85
N HIS A 81 2.77 -10.45 11.24
CA HIS A 81 2.21 -9.10 11.29
C HIS A 81 1.65 -8.68 9.93
N PRO A 82 0.38 -8.22 9.84
CA PRO A 82 -0.25 -7.81 8.57
C PRO A 82 0.56 -6.74 7.85
N LYS A 83 1.22 -5.86 8.61
CA LYS A 83 2.04 -4.77 8.06
C LYS A 83 3.24 -5.26 7.25
N ALA A 84 3.81 -6.42 7.56
CA ALA A 84 4.94 -6.96 6.81
C ALA A 84 4.57 -7.28 5.35
N PHE A 85 3.36 -7.76 5.12
CA PHE A 85 2.88 -8.07 3.75
C PHE A 85 2.37 -6.84 3.02
N THR A 86 1.56 -6.04 3.71
CA THR A 86 0.86 -4.92 3.08
C THR A 86 1.79 -3.77 2.75
N VAL A 87 2.77 -3.46 3.62
CA VAL A 87 3.74 -2.38 3.36
C VAL A 87 4.61 -2.71 2.15
N ALA A 88 5.13 -3.94 2.05
CA ALA A 88 5.91 -4.35 0.87
C ALA A 88 5.08 -4.30 -0.42
N ALA A 89 3.80 -4.67 -0.37
CA ALA A 89 2.91 -4.70 -1.52
C ALA A 89 2.51 -3.31 -2.06
N ILE A 90 2.47 -2.28 -1.21
CA ILE A 90 2.08 -0.92 -1.63
C ILE A 90 3.22 -0.09 -2.20
N ILE A 91 4.48 -0.48 -1.99
CA ILE A 91 5.65 0.30 -2.45
C ILE A 91 5.63 0.55 -3.96
N PRO A 92 5.30 -0.41 -4.83
CA PRO A 92 5.18 -0.15 -6.27
C PRO A 92 4.14 0.91 -6.62
N MET A 93 3.20 1.22 -5.71
CA MET A 93 2.12 2.19 -5.93
C MET A 93 2.48 3.60 -5.46
N ILE A 94 3.62 3.78 -4.81
CA ILE A 94 4.11 5.10 -4.37
C ILE A 94 4.31 6.00 -5.59
N PRO A 95 3.79 7.25 -5.58
CA PRO A 95 3.81 8.15 -6.72
C PRO A 95 5.17 8.81 -6.94
N GLY A 96 6.23 8.02 -7.15
CA GLY A 96 7.61 8.51 -7.31
C GLY A 96 7.78 9.51 -8.44
N VAL A 97 7.11 9.32 -9.56
CA VAL A 97 7.17 10.24 -10.72
C VAL A 97 6.60 11.62 -10.37
N TYR A 98 5.49 11.69 -9.64
CA TYR A 98 4.90 12.96 -9.22
C TYR A 98 5.76 13.66 -8.17
N ALA A 99 6.30 12.90 -7.21
CA ALA A 99 7.23 13.43 -6.20
C ALA A 99 8.49 14.03 -6.86
N TYR A 100 9.06 13.32 -7.83
CA TYR A 100 10.22 13.79 -8.59
C TYR A 100 9.91 15.06 -9.40
N LYS A 101 8.77 15.11 -10.09
CA LYS A 101 8.32 16.30 -10.83
C LYS A 101 8.10 17.51 -9.91
N ALA A 102 7.52 17.30 -8.72
CA ALA A 102 7.33 18.35 -7.73
C ALA A 102 8.68 18.93 -7.27
N MET A 103 9.64 18.05 -7.00
CA MET A 103 10.97 18.45 -6.52
C MET A 103 11.76 19.20 -7.59
N ILE A 104 11.77 18.70 -8.83
CA ILE A 104 12.39 19.40 -9.95
C ILE A 104 11.69 20.73 -10.23
N GLY A 105 10.37 20.79 -10.17
CA GLY A 105 9.62 22.03 -10.36
C GLY A 105 10.01 23.09 -9.34
N MET A 106 10.22 22.74 -8.08
CA MET A 106 10.71 23.66 -7.04
C MET A 106 12.14 24.14 -7.32
N VAL A 107 13.04 23.26 -7.72
CA VAL A 107 14.42 23.61 -8.10
C VAL A 107 14.44 24.55 -9.31
N GLN A 108 13.61 24.29 -10.30
CA GLN A 108 13.49 25.15 -11.49
C GLN A 108 12.95 26.55 -11.14
N LEU A 109 11.99 26.65 -10.24
CA LEU A 109 11.47 27.92 -9.73
C LEU A 109 12.57 28.73 -9.03
N HIS A 110 13.39 28.06 -8.23
CA HIS A 110 14.50 28.70 -7.53
C HIS A 110 15.61 29.19 -8.50
N HIS A 111 15.96 28.37 -9.49
CA HIS A 111 17.11 28.65 -10.38
C HIS A 111 16.77 29.60 -11.52
N PHE A 112 15.59 29.48 -12.12
CA PHE A 112 15.17 30.24 -13.31
C PHE A 112 14.16 31.35 -12.99
N GLY A 113 13.85 31.58 -11.71
CA GLY A 113 12.87 32.54 -11.27
C GLY A 113 11.41 32.09 -11.47
N PHE A 114 10.51 32.92 -10.98
CA PHE A 114 9.08 32.65 -11.02
C PHE A 114 8.53 32.68 -12.45
N SER A 115 7.77 31.64 -12.79
CA SER A 115 6.96 31.56 -14.00
C SER A 115 5.67 30.83 -13.64
N GLU A 116 4.54 31.38 -14.04
CA GLU A 116 3.21 30.85 -13.73
C GLU A 116 3.07 29.38 -14.12
N ILE A 117 3.47 29.01 -15.33
CA ILE A 117 3.42 27.63 -15.84
C ILE A 117 4.30 26.68 -15.00
N ARG A 118 5.49 27.11 -14.60
CA ARG A 118 6.39 26.29 -13.77
C ARG A 118 5.83 26.10 -12.37
N PHE A 119 5.27 27.14 -11.82
CA PHE A 119 4.63 27.11 -10.49
C PHE A 119 3.41 26.20 -10.49
N GLU A 120 2.52 26.32 -11.47
CA GLU A 120 1.35 25.48 -11.62
C GLU A 120 1.72 24.00 -11.73
N ASN A 121 2.71 23.66 -12.57
CA ASN A 121 3.19 22.29 -12.72
C ASN A 121 3.81 21.73 -11.43
N ALA A 122 4.60 22.52 -10.71
CA ALA A 122 5.21 22.11 -9.45
C ALA A 122 4.17 21.86 -8.36
N ILE A 123 3.22 22.77 -8.20
CA ILE A 123 2.13 22.67 -7.22
C ILE A 123 1.20 21.49 -7.57
N SER A 124 0.81 21.36 -8.81
CA SER A 124 -0.03 20.23 -9.26
C SER A 124 0.63 18.87 -8.98
N ALA A 125 1.92 18.73 -9.27
CA ALA A 125 2.67 17.52 -8.98
C ALA A 125 2.77 17.26 -7.46
N PHE A 126 2.99 18.30 -6.65
CA PHE A 126 3.05 18.21 -5.19
C PHE A 126 1.71 17.79 -4.58
N LEU A 127 0.61 18.40 -5.01
CA LEU A 127 -0.74 18.06 -4.55
C LEU A 127 -1.10 16.62 -4.93
N ASN A 128 -0.83 16.22 -6.17
CA ASN A 128 -1.07 14.83 -6.60
C ASN A 128 -0.26 13.83 -5.76
N THR A 129 1.00 14.12 -5.46
CA THR A 129 1.82 13.27 -4.59
C THR A 129 1.19 13.15 -3.21
N THR A 130 0.82 14.27 -2.60
CA THR A 130 0.25 14.32 -1.24
C THR A 130 -1.08 13.58 -1.17
N PHE A 131 -1.97 13.78 -2.13
CA PHE A 131 -3.27 13.10 -2.15
C PHE A 131 -3.14 11.60 -2.40
N ILE A 132 -2.22 11.17 -3.27
CA ILE A 132 -1.99 9.74 -3.51
C ILE A 132 -1.38 9.07 -2.26
N LEU A 133 -0.41 9.70 -1.59
CA LEU A 133 0.13 9.20 -0.32
C LEU A 133 -0.94 9.13 0.77
N GLY A 134 -1.78 10.17 0.89
CA GLY A 134 -2.94 10.16 1.77
C GLY A 134 -3.88 8.99 1.47
N ALA A 135 -4.21 8.77 0.20
CA ALA A 135 -5.06 7.67 -0.24
C ALA A 135 -4.48 6.30 0.14
N ILE A 136 -3.16 6.12 0.01
CA ILE A 136 -2.46 4.89 0.43
C ILE A 136 -2.60 4.68 1.94
N VAL A 137 -2.31 5.70 2.74
CA VAL A 137 -2.35 5.61 4.21
C VAL A 137 -3.77 5.32 4.71
N PHE A 138 -4.76 6.07 4.24
CA PHE A 138 -6.16 5.87 4.63
C PHE A 138 -6.71 4.53 4.13
N GLY A 139 -6.43 4.15 2.88
CA GLY A 139 -6.87 2.87 2.32
C GLY A 139 -6.32 1.68 3.09
N LEU A 140 -5.05 1.75 3.52
CA LEU A 140 -4.43 0.68 4.30
C LEU A 140 -4.91 0.64 5.76
N ALA A 141 -5.25 1.80 6.33
CA ALA A 141 -5.74 1.90 7.71
C ALA A 141 -7.18 1.38 7.87
N LEU A 142 -8.02 1.57 6.86
CA LEU A 142 -9.45 1.21 6.90
C LEU A 142 -9.73 -0.24 7.32
N PRO A 143 -9.12 -1.27 6.71
CA PRO A 143 -9.37 -2.66 7.11
C PRO A 143 -8.97 -2.92 8.55
N GLY A 144 -7.83 -2.36 9.00
CA GLY A 144 -7.38 -2.46 10.38
C GLY A 144 -8.41 -1.88 11.36
N LEU A 145 -8.92 -0.68 11.08
CA LEU A 145 -9.93 -0.03 11.93
C LEU A 145 -11.25 -0.81 11.98
N LEU A 146 -11.68 -1.38 10.85
CA LEU A 146 -12.93 -2.13 10.79
C LEU A 146 -12.84 -3.46 11.55
N PHE A 147 -11.72 -4.18 11.45
CA PHE A 147 -11.52 -5.45 12.14
C PHE A 147 -11.20 -5.27 13.61
N TYR A 148 -10.34 -4.33 13.99
CA TYR A 148 -10.02 -4.03 15.40
C TYR A 148 -11.23 -3.53 16.19
N ARG A 149 -12.14 -2.80 15.55
CA ARG A 149 -13.35 -2.32 16.21
C ARG A 149 -14.30 -3.46 16.59
N ARG A 150 -14.32 -4.55 15.85
CA ARG A 150 -15.16 -5.72 16.18
C ARG A 150 -14.63 -6.45 17.43
N ASP A 151 -13.33 -6.56 17.59
CA ASP A 151 -12.73 -7.25 18.74
C ASP A 151 -12.88 -6.42 20.03
N LEU A 152 -12.85 -5.10 19.96
CA LEU A 152 -13.13 -4.22 21.09
C LEU A 152 -14.59 -4.33 21.56
N TRP A 153 -15.54 -4.44 20.66
CA TRP A 153 -16.96 -4.61 21.03
C TRP A 153 -17.24 -5.99 21.60
N CYS A 154 -16.57 -7.03 21.15
CA CYS A 154 -16.70 -8.37 21.69
C CYS A 154 -16.10 -8.46 23.11
N ASN A 155 -15.01 -7.74 23.37
CA ASN A 155 -14.35 -7.73 24.69
C ASN A 155 -15.05 -6.86 25.73
N ILE A 156 -15.80 -5.84 25.32
CA ILE A 156 -16.61 -5.01 26.22
C ILE A 156 -17.91 -5.73 26.62
N SER A 157 -18.42 -6.62 25.77
CA SER A 157 -19.63 -7.39 26.02
C SER A 157 -19.44 -8.61 26.96
N VAL A 158 -18.19 -9.07 27.12
CA VAL A 158 -17.83 -10.15 28.05
C VAL A 158 -17.09 -9.51 29.22
N GLY A 159 -17.85 -9.07 30.21
CA GLY A 159 -17.33 -8.37 31.37
C GLY A 159 -16.19 -9.06 32.08
N THR A 160 -15.28 -8.24 32.54
CA THR A 160 -14.34 -8.45 33.65
C THR A 160 -13.61 -9.80 33.69
N GLY A 161 -12.43 -9.87 33.15
CA GLY A 161 -11.56 -10.98 33.47
C GLY A 161 -10.35 -11.10 32.54
N TYR A 162 -9.21 -10.62 33.02
CA TYR A 162 -7.86 -10.95 32.57
C TYR A 162 -7.44 -10.54 31.14
N LEU A 163 -6.81 -9.37 31.08
CA LEU A 163 -5.79 -9.03 30.09
C LEU A 163 -4.68 -10.10 30.13
N ARG A 164 -4.69 -11.02 29.16
CA ARG A 164 -3.48 -11.78 28.83
C ARG A 164 -2.94 -11.25 27.50
N PRO A 165 -1.82 -10.56 27.48
CA PRO A 165 -1.05 -10.40 26.28
C PRO A 165 -0.33 -11.73 26.02
N THR A 166 -0.92 -12.61 25.22
CA THR A 166 -0.24 -13.81 24.74
C THR A 166 0.69 -13.44 23.58
N PHE A 167 1.78 -12.78 23.91
CA PHE A 167 2.97 -12.85 23.10
C PHE A 167 3.75 -14.11 23.55
N TYR A 168 3.39 -15.26 23.04
CA TYR A 168 4.27 -16.41 23.08
C TYR A 168 5.16 -16.39 21.84
N TYR A 169 6.34 -15.86 22.02
CA TYR A 169 7.52 -16.25 21.26
C TYR A 169 7.99 -17.58 21.85
N THR A 170 7.57 -18.68 21.31
CA THR A 170 8.22 -19.96 21.57
C THR A 170 9.45 -20.03 20.65
N SER A 171 10.61 -19.71 21.23
CA SER A 171 11.88 -20.20 20.75
C SER A 171 11.97 -21.68 21.15
N ASP A 172 11.67 -22.56 20.25
CA ASP A 172 12.21 -23.93 20.26
C ASP A 172 12.12 -24.47 18.84
N ASP A 173 13.26 -24.70 18.25
CA ASP A 173 13.76 -25.94 17.77
C ASP A 173 15.09 -25.76 17.04
N ARG A 174 16.00 -26.51 17.57
CA ARG A 174 17.30 -26.93 17.07
C ARG A 174 17.31 -27.51 15.67
#